data_e975eac4ac989acbdaa02dc3f3977fc5
#
_entry.id   e975eac4ac989acbdaa02dc3f3977fc5
#
_cell.length_a   1.000
_cell.length_b   1.000
_cell.length_c   1.000
_cell.angle_alpha   90.00
_cell.angle_beta   90.00
_cell.angle_gamma   90.00
#
_symmetry.space_group_name_H-M   'P 1'
#
loop_
_entity.id
_entity.type
_entity.pdbx_description
1 polymer ?
#
loop_
_entity_poly.entity_id
_entity_poly.type
_entity_poly.pdbx_seq_one_letter_code
_entity_poly.pdbx_strand_id
1 'polypeptide(L)'
;MSAANDPETVAALKARIKVLEDAGGKPGGLGTENIILLTDSYKVSHHVQYPKNTQVIYSYFESRGGLHKEVCFFGLQIFLKRYLQGVVVTQEKIEEAADLYNSHFGPGTNVFNRKGWEYILNEHGGRLPVRIKALPEGTCLPYKNVMFTMENTDPECYWLTNFLETLLVQVWYPMTVATNSREQKKLILKSLIETGDPSGVNFKLHDFGYRGVSSVETAGIGGAAHLTQFLGTDTVAALVVARDIYSADCAGFSIPASEHSTITAWQQSGESDAYENMLAQYPKGLVACVSDSYDIFHAAGEIWGKQLKELVLQRDGQLVIRPDSGDPPTVDLKLLEVLGEAFGYTTNEKGYKVLDPHVRIIQGDGIDIYMIDKILKHINSHGWSTDNIAFGSGGGLLQKLNRDTQKCAFKCSLAIIDGKEVPVYKDPATDPGKKSKKGYLSVHRSSADGSWETRSDGNHDFESDEMRVVFENGYILVDEKWEDIKKRSELTEDMLK
;
A
#
# COMPACT_ATOMS: atom_id res chain seq x y z
N MET A 1 7.38 -45.38 27.89
CA MET A 1 7.64 -45.58 26.44
C MET A 1 6.41 -45.07 25.72
N SER A 2 6.54 -43.98 24.96
CA SER A 2 5.41 -43.22 24.41
C SER A 2 4.84 -43.95 23.19
N ALA A 3 3.52 -44.01 23.09
CA ALA A 3 2.75 -44.57 21.97
C ALA A 3 3.05 -43.93 20.58
N ALA A 4 3.94 -42.96 20.54
CA ALA A 4 4.30 -42.23 19.33
C ALA A 4 5.27 -42.97 18.39
N ASN A 5 5.84 -44.06 18.81
CA ASN A 5 6.84 -44.85 18.04
C ASN A 5 6.37 -46.26 17.67
N ASP A 6 5.09 -46.55 17.78
CA ASP A 6 4.56 -47.83 17.33
C ASP A 6 4.53 -47.84 15.79
N PRO A 7 5.14 -48.85 15.14
CA PRO A 7 5.22 -48.98 13.68
C PRO A 7 3.84 -49.00 13.00
N GLU A 8 2.82 -49.55 13.63
CA GLU A 8 1.43 -49.53 13.11
C GLU A 8 0.85 -48.14 13.14
N THR A 9 1.09 -47.35 14.18
CA THR A 9 0.65 -45.95 14.31
C THR A 9 1.36 -45.06 13.29
N VAL A 10 2.65 -45.25 13.07
CA VAL A 10 3.42 -44.50 12.06
C VAL A 10 2.99 -44.86 10.63
N ALA A 11 2.70 -46.15 10.36
CA ALA A 11 2.19 -46.59 9.06
C ALA A 11 0.78 -46.03 8.78
N ALA A 12 -0.11 -46.03 9.77
CA ALA A 12 -1.44 -45.45 9.66
C ALA A 12 -1.41 -43.93 9.44
N LEU A 13 -0.51 -43.23 10.12
CA LEU A 13 -0.31 -41.77 9.90
C LEU A 13 0.28 -41.49 8.52
N LYS A 14 1.24 -42.26 8.04
CA LYS A 14 1.80 -42.15 6.68
C LYS A 14 0.73 -42.40 5.60
N ALA A 15 -0.11 -43.46 5.79
CA ALA A 15 -1.22 -43.74 4.89
C ALA A 15 -2.25 -42.59 4.88
N ARG A 16 -2.54 -41.97 6.02
CA ARG A 16 -3.47 -40.85 6.15
C ARG A 16 -2.88 -39.56 5.56
N ILE A 17 -1.58 -39.32 5.72
CA ILE A 17 -0.88 -38.22 5.04
C ILE A 17 -0.93 -38.42 3.53
N LYS A 18 -0.66 -39.61 3.04
CA LYS A 18 -0.74 -39.93 1.60
C LYS A 18 -2.15 -39.77 1.05
N VAL A 19 -3.20 -40.19 1.77
CA VAL A 19 -4.60 -39.95 1.38
C VAL A 19 -4.95 -38.45 1.36
N LEU A 20 -4.37 -37.65 2.27
CA LEU A 20 -4.56 -36.19 2.29
C LEU A 20 -3.78 -35.49 1.15
N GLU A 21 -2.58 -36.01 0.82
CA GLU A 21 -1.79 -35.56 -0.33
C GLU A 21 -2.46 -35.95 -1.65
N ASP A 22 -2.95 -37.19 -1.79
CA ASP A 22 -3.65 -37.71 -2.96
C ASP A 22 -5.07 -37.09 -3.12
N ALA A 23 -5.70 -36.66 -2.04
CA ALA A 23 -6.99 -35.95 -2.06
C ALA A 23 -6.89 -34.50 -2.56
N GLY A 24 -5.68 -34.05 -2.91
CA GLY A 24 -5.48 -32.73 -3.51
C GLY A 24 -5.92 -31.57 -2.61
N GLY A 25 -6.02 -31.81 -1.29
CA GLY A 25 -6.26 -30.76 -0.33
C GLY A 25 -5.09 -29.78 -0.31
N LYS A 26 -5.08 -28.82 -1.22
CA LYS A 26 -4.25 -27.62 -1.06
C LYS A 26 -4.53 -27.08 0.34
N PRO A 27 -3.49 -26.84 1.19
CA PRO A 27 -3.73 -26.12 2.44
C PRO A 27 -4.54 -24.90 2.07
N GLY A 28 -5.71 -24.71 2.71
CA GLY A 28 -6.74 -23.76 2.31
C GLY A 28 -6.23 -22.34 2.14
N GLY A 29 -5.70 -22.05 0.98
CA GLY A 29 -5.47 -20.68 0.53
C GLY A 29 -6.83 -20.06 0.23
N LEU A 30 -7.18 -18.99 0.93
CA LEU A 30 -8.39 -18.19 0.69
C LEU A 30 -8.35 -17.41 -0.63
N GLY A 31 -7.55 -17.82 -1.59
CA GLY A 31 -7.43 -17.16 -2.89
C GLY A 31 -7.06 -18.16 -3.98
N THR A 32 -7.40 -17.83 -5.21
CA THR A 32 -6.99 -18.61 -6.35
C THR A 32 -5.74 -18.01 -6.99
N GLU A 33 -4.80 -18.85 -7.40
CA GLU A 33 -3.70 -18.48 -8.28
C GLU A 33 -4.05 -18.69 -9.76
N ASN A 34 -5.29 -19.13 -10.04
CA ASN A 34 -5.77 -19.34 -11.40
C ASN A 34 -6.22 -18.01 -12.00
N ILE A 35 -5.39 -17.47 -12.90
CA ILE A 35 -5.65 -16.18 -13.58
C ILE A 35 -7.02 -16.15 -14.29
N ILE A 36 -7.53 -17.31 -14.73
CA ILE A 36 -8.83 -17.43 -15.40
C ILE A 36 -9.98 -17.14 -14.43
N LEU A 37 -9.76 -17.25 -13.12
CA LEU A 37 -10.74 -17.00 -12.06
C LEU A 37 -10.58 -15.62 -11.40
N LEU A 38 -9.58 -14.83 -11.81
CA LEU A 38 -9.29 -13.51 -11.23
C LEU A 38 -10.00 -12.38 -12.00
N THR A 39 -11.30 -12.50 -12.15
CA THR A 39 -12.14 -11.53 -12.87
C THR A 39 -13.56 -11.46 -12.31
N ASP A 40 -14.29 -10.41 -12.66
CA ASP A 40 -15.73 -10.35 -12.42
C ASP A 40 -16.46 -11.31 -13.38
N SER A 41 -17.42 -12.07 -12.87
CA SER A 41 -18.07 -13.14 -13.65
C SER A 41 -18.72 -12.65 -14.95
N TYR A 42 -19.30 -11.43 -14.99
CA TYR A 42 -19.91 -10.91 -16.22
C TYR A 42 -18.89 -10.73 -17.36
N LYS A 43 -17.59 -10.55 -17.05
CA LYS A 43 -16.51 -10.42 -18.05
C LYS A 43 -16.24 -11.73 -18.80
N VAL A 44 -16.58 -12.85 -18.21
CA VAL A 44 -16.44 -14.18 -18.85
C VAL A 44 -17.24 -14.26 -20.16
N SER A 45 -18.36 -13.53 -20.25
CA SER A 45 -19.23 -13.48 -21.44
C SER A 45 -18.84 -12.43 -22.48
N HIS A 46 -17.89 -11.54 -22.20
CA HIS A 46 -17.61 -10.38 -23.07
C HIS A 46 -16.96 -10.74 -24.41
N HIS A 47 -16.30 -11.88 -24.52
CA HIS A 47 -15.62 -12.33 -25.73
C HIS A 47 -16.54 -12.41 -26.97
N VAL A 48 -17.85 -12.58 -26.79
CA VAL A 48 -18.85 -12.61 -27.87
C VAL A 48 -19.64 -11.30 -28.00
N GLN A 49 -19.36 -10.30 -27.19
CA GLN A 49 -20.10 -9.02 -27.15
C GLN A 49 -19.45 -7.91 -27.96
N TYR A 50 -18.17 -8.05 -28.30
CA TYR A 50 -17.49 -7.10 -29.18
C TYR A 50 -17.96 -7.24 -30.63
N PRO A 51 -17.85 -6.18 -31.43
CA PRO A 51 -18.12 -6.26 -32.87
C PRO A 51 -17.33 -7.40 -33.55
N LYS A 52 -17.91 -7.98 -34.61
CA LYS A 52 -17.16 -8.94 -35.40
C LYS A 52 -15.87 -8.34 -35.95
N ASN A 53 -14.83 -9.16 -36.10
CA ASN A 53 -13.51 -8.77 -36.57
C ASN A 53 -12.80 -7.75 -35.69
N THR A 54 -13.14 -7.67 -34.41
CA THR A 54 -12.32 -6.95 -33.42
C THR A 54 -10.97 -7.64 -33.29
N GLN A 55 -9.89 -6.88 -33.42
CA GLN A 55 -8.52 -7.35 -33.44
C GLN A 55 -7.73 -6.86 -32.23
N VAL A 56 -7.96 -5.62 -31.78
CA VAL A 56 -7.28 -5.03 -30.63
C VAL A 56 -8.29 -4.31 -29.75
N ILE A 57 -8.11 -4.46 -28.45
CA ILE A 57 -8.72 -3.63 -27.42
C ILE A 57 -7.61 -2.96 -26.64
N TYR A 58 -7.63 -1.63 -26.62
CA TYR A 58 -6.67 -0.79 -25.90
C TYR A 58 -7.37 -0.08 -24.76
N SER A 59 -6.82 -0.22 -23.55
CA SER A 59 -7.38 0.31 -22.32
C SER A 59 -6.33 1.04 -21.49
N TYR A 60 -6.77 1.93 -20.61
CA TYR A 60 -5.89 2.74 -19.76
C TYR A 60 -6.40 2.82 -18.31
N PHE A 61 -5.47 3.09 -17.40
CA PHE A 61 -5.75 3.34 -16.00
C PHE A 61 -5.42 4.79 -15.62
N GLU A 62 -6.34 5.43 -14.89
CA GLU A 62 -6.18 6.79 -14.38
C GLU A 62 -6.88 7.01 -13.05
N SER A 63 -6.46 8.03 -12.31
CA SER A 63 -7.27 8.71 -11.28
C SER A 63 -8.03 9.85 -11.94
N ARG A 64 -9.36 9.89 -11.79
CA ARG A 64 -10.22 10.91 -12.40
C ARG A 64 -10.53 12.09 -11.49
N GLY A 65 -9.89 12.18 -10.34
CA GLY A 65 -10.10 13.14 -9.28
C GLY A 65 -10.01 12.48 -7.91
N GLY A 66 -10.65 13.03 -6.91
CA GLY A 66 -10.72 12.43 -5.58
C GLY A 66 -10.26 13.39 -4.49
N LEU A 67 -9.82 12.80 -3.39
CA LEU A 67 -9.42 13.53 -2.18
C LEU A 67 -8.20 14.43 -2.43
N HIS A 68 -7.20 13.92 -3.13
CA HIS A 68 -5.94 14.60 -3.38
C HIS A 68 -5.80 14.99 -4.85
N LYS A 69 -5.19 16.16 -5.11
CA LYS A 69 -5.00 16.70 -6.47
C LYS A 69 -3.87 16.04 -7.24
N GLU A 70 -2.90 15.47 -6.53
CA GLU A 70 -1.76 14.74 -7.03
C GLU A 70 -1.83 13.30 -6.55
N VAL A 71 -1.38 12.35 -7.36
CA VAL A 71 -1.27 10.92 -7.02
C VAL A 71 0.16 10.46 -7.12
N CYS A 72 0.56 9.53 -6.27
CA CYS A 72 1.86 8.83 -6.33
C CYS A 72 1.60 7.44 -6.92
N PHE A 73 2.04 7.22 -8.16
CA PHE A 73 1.85 5.94 -8.85
C PHE A 73 2.77 4.87 -8.26
N PHE A 74 2.18 3.80 -7.75
CA PHE A 74 2.92 2.69 -7.15
C PHE A 74 2.10 1.40 -7.17
N GLY A 75 2.78 0.27 -7.32
CA GLY A 75 2.26 -1.07 -7.05
C GLY A 75 1.85 -1.88 -8.27
N LEU A 76 1.98 -1.39 -9.50
CA LEU A 76 1.68 -2.18 -10.71
C LEU A 76 2.58 -3.41 -10.80
N GLN A 77 3.88 -3.27 -10.54
CA GLN A 77 4.84 -4.38 -10.60
C GLN A 77 4.48 -5.54 -9.67
N ILE A 78 3.82 -5.27 -8.54
CA ILE A 78 3.34 -6.32 -7.63
C ILE A 78 2.37 -7.25 -8.37
N PHE A 79 1.39 -6.68 -9.08
CA PHE A 79 0.39 -7.45 -9.83
C PHE A 79 1.00 -8.16 -11.03
N LEU A 80 1.92 -7.50 -11.76
CA LEU A 80 2.60 -8.09 -12.90
C LEU A 80 3.42 -9.32 -12.49
N LYS A 81 4.27 -9.20 -11.47
CA LYS A 81 5.13 -10.31 -11.00
C LYS A 81 4.32 -11.44 -10.37
N ARG A 82 3.27 -11.11 -9.64
CA ARG A 82 2.51 -12.11 -8.90
C ARG A 82 1.54 -12.89 -9.78
N TYR A 83 0.90 -12.24 -10.74
CA TYR A 83 -0.25 -12.83 -11.45
C TYR A 83 -0.07 -13.00 -12.95
N LEU A 84 0.76 -12.16 -13.61
CA LEU A 84 0.86 -12.15 -15.07
C LEU A 84 2.16 -12.74 -15.59
N GLN A 85 3.22 -12.72 -14.81
CA GLN A 85 4.55 -13.14 -15.26
C GLN A 85 4.63 -14.64 -15.51
N GLY A 86 5.24 -15.03 -16.63
CA GLY A 86 5.54 -16.42 -16.94
C GLY A 86 4.37 -17.19 -17.53
N VAL A 87 4.36 -18.52 -17.30
CA VAL A 87 3.29 -19.42 -17.71
C VAL A 87 2.20 -19.40 -16.64
N VAL A 88 1.09 -18.77 -16.93
CA VAL A 88 -0.01 -18.60 -15.97
C VAL A 88 -1.30 -19.34 -16.38
N VAL A 89 -1.37 -19.83 -17.61
CA VAL A 89 -2.46 -20.66 -18.14
C VAL A 89 -1.96 -22.08 -18.35
N THR A 90 -2.63 -23.06 -17.76
CA THR A 90 -2.37 -24.50 -17.93
C THR A 90 -3.67 -25.24 -18.21
N GLN A 91 -3.60 -26.47 -18.67
CA GLN A 91 -4.79 -27.29 -18.92
C GLN A 91 -5.61 -27.48 -17.64
N GLU A 92 -4.95 -27.74 -16.51
CA GLU A 92 -5.62 -27.94 -15.22
C GLU A 92 -6.39 -26.68 -14.80
N LYS A 93 -5.83 -25.49 -15.02
CA LYS A 93 -6.48 -24.21 -14.72
C LYS A 93 -7.68 -23.95 -15.64
N ILE A 94 -7.60 -24.36 -16.90
CA ILE A 94 -8.72 -24.27 -17.84
C ILE A 94 -9.86 -25.21 -17.40
N GLU A 95 -9.56 -26.45 -17.02
CA GLU A 95 -10.57 -27.39 -16.54
C GLU A 95 -11.23 -26.89 -15.24
N GLU A 96 -10.44 -26.47 -14.25
CA GLU A 96 -10.95 -25.88 -13.00
C GLU A 96 -11.92 -24.72 -13.29
N ALA A 97 -11.54 -23.82 -14.20
CA ALA A 97 -12.36 -22.68 -14.56
C ALA A 97 -13.65 -23.11 -15.32
N ALA A 98 -13.53 -24.08 -16.22
CA ALA A 98 -14.68 -24.61 -16.96
C ALA A 98 -15.73 -25.22 -16.02
N ASP A 99 -15.31 -26.02 -15.05
CA ASP A 99 -16.18 -26.64 -14.06
C ASP A 99 -16.87 -25.59 -13.18
N LEU A 100 -16.07 -24.62 -12.68
CA LEU A 100 -16.60 -23.55 -11.84
C LEU A 100 -17.60 -22.68 -12.59
N TYR A 101 -17.27 -22.22 -13.81
CA TYR A 101 -18.15 -21.35 -14.59
C TYR A 101 -19.39 -22.08 -15.12
N ASN A 102 -19.29 -23.38 -15.44
CA ASN A 102 -20.46 -24.18 -15.77
C ASN A 102 -21.45 -24.26 -14.59
N SER A 103 -20.95 -24.40 -13.39
CA SER A 103 -21.77 -24.39 -12.17
C SER A 103 -22.34 -23.00 -11.88
N HIS A 104 -21.50 -21.96 -12.02
CA HIS A 104 -21.86 -20.58 -11.68
C HIS A 104 -22.90 -19.96 -12.62
N PHE A 105 -22.78 -20.17 -13.94
CA PHE A 105 -23.73 -19.66 -14.94
C PHE A 105 -24.90 -20.61 -15.19
N GLY A 106 -24.84 -21.83 -14.68
CA GLY A 106 -25.80 -22.91 -14.89
C GLY A 106 -25.37 -23.86 -16.02
N PRO A 107 -25.66 -25.17 -15.86
CA PRO A 107 -25.25 -26.19 -16.80
C PRO A 107 -25.76 -25.90 -18.22
N GLY A 108 -24.88 -26.02 -19.21
CA GLY A 108 -25.20 -25.86 -20.62
C GLY A 108 -25.31 -24.43 -21.15
N THR A 109 -25.02 -23.40 -20.33
CA THR A 109 -25.06 -21.99 -20.77
C THR A 109 -23.93 -21.61 -21.73
N ASN A 110 -22.84 -22.36 -21.74
CA ASN A 110 -21.70 -22.21 -22.66
C ASN A 110 -21.07 -20.80 -22.71
N VAL A 111 -21.01 -20.13 -21.54
CA VAL A 111 -20.54 -18.73 -21.42
C VAL A 111 -19.01 -18.64 -21.41
N PHE A 112 -18.34 -19.69 -20.92
CA PHE A 112 -16.89 -19.69 -20.75
C PHE A 112 -16.16 -19.81 -22.08
N ASN A 113 -15.21 -18.89 -22.35
CA ASN A 113 -14.38 -18.89 -23.57
C ASN A 113 -13.24 -19.93 -23.49
N ARG A 114 -13.62 -21.22 -23.38
CA ARG A 114 -12.65 -22.31 -23.29
C ARG A 114 -11.67 -22.30 -24.47
N LYS A 115 -12.18 -22.11 -25.70
CA LYS A 115 -11.33 -22.08 -26.91
C LYS A 115 -10.30 -20.96 -26.89
N GLY A 116 -10.66 -19.79 -26.40
CA GLY A 116 -9.70 -18.67 -26.28
C GLY A 116 -8.59 -18.96 -25.26
N TRP A 117 -8.91 -19.62 -24.14
CA TRP A 117 -7.91 -20.02 -23.17
C TRP A 117 -7.03 -21.19 -23.65
N GLU A 118 -7.61 -22.17 -24.36
CA GLU A 118 -6.84 -23.23 -25.01
C GLU A 118 -5.93 -22.67 -26.11
N TYR A 119 -6.36 -21.63 -26.83
CA TYR A 119 -5.53 -20.92 -27.80
C TYR A 119 -4.30 -20.28 -27.12
N ILE A 120 -4.48 -19.57 -26.00
CA ILE A 120 -3.37 -19.01 -25.23
C ILE A 120 -2.41 -20.12 -24.76
N LEU A 121 -2.93 -21.27 -24.30
CA LEU A 121 -2.09 -22.39 -23.90
C LEU A 121 -1.26 -22.93 -25.06
N ASN A 122 -1.88 -23.16 -26.22
CA ASN A 122 -1.26 -23.83 -27.35
C ASN A 122 -0.34 -22.91 -28.18
N GLU A 123 -0.77 -21.70 -28.49
CA GLU A 123 -0.03 -20.78 -29.36
C GLU A 123 0.95 -19.89 -28.60
N HIS A 124 0.64 -19.55 -27.32
CA HIS A 124 1.47 -18.70 -26.49
C HIS A 124 2.16 -19.45 -25.34
N GLY A 125 2.06 -20.79 -25.31
CA GLY A 125 2.67 -21.61 -24.25
C GLY A 125 2.17 -21.25 -22.86
N GLY A 126 0.93 -20.81 -22.73
CA GLY A 126 0.30 -20.42 -21.48
C GLY A 126 0.73 -19.04 -20.94
N ARG A 127 1.43 -18.21 -21.73
CA ARG A 127 1.76 -16.82 -21.42
C ARG A 127 0.68 -15.89 -21.97
N LEU A 128 0.38 -14.83 -21.23
CA LEU A 128 -0.68 -13.88 -21.66
C LEU A 128 -0.18 -12.98 -22.79
N PRO A 129 -0.81 -12.98 -23.98
CA PRO A 129 -0.41 -12.13 -25.11
C PRO A 129 -0.95 -10.70 -24.94
N VAL A 130 -0.39 -9.97 -23.99
CA VAL A 130 -0.71 -8.58 -23.73
C VAL A 130 0.57 -7.75 -23.58
N ARG A 131 0.46 -6.45 -23.90
CA ARG A 131 1.49 -5.43 -23.68
C ARG A 131 0.96 -4.39 -22.68
N ILE A 132 1.79 -4.03 -21.71
CA ILE A 132 1.49 -2.96 -20.77
C ILE A 132 2.60 -1.91 -20.84
N LYS A 133 2.21 -0.65 -21.07
CA LYS A 133 3.06 0.53 -20.93
C LYS A 133 2.69 1.25 -19.65
N ALA A 134 3.66 1.72 -18.90
CA ALA A 134 3.42 2.43 -17.64
C ALA A 134 4.45 3.55 -17.41
N LEU A 135 4.04 4.55 -16.63
CA LEU A 135 4.96 5.48 -16.00
C LEU A 135 5.88 4.72 -15.03
N PRO A 136 7.08 5.19 -14.75
CA PRO A 136 7.91 4.66 -13.68
C PRO A 136 7.20 4.74 -12.33
N GLU A 137 7.22 3.66 -11.54
CA GLU A 137 6.64 3.68 -10.19
C GLU A 137 7.38 4.70 -9.29
N GLY A 138 6.67 5.35 -8.38
CA GLY A 138 7.15 6.50 -7.61
C GLY A 138 6.87 7.85 -8.29
N THR A 139 6.43 7.87 -9.54
CA THR A 139 6.05 9.11 -10.23
C THR A 139 4.85 9.77 -9.54
N CYS A 140 5.00 11.05 -9.20
CA CYS A 140 3.94 11.88 -8.65
C CYS A 140 3.43 12.84 -9.73
N LEU A 141 2.12 12.81 -9.97
CA LEU A 141 1.50 13.60 -11.04
C LEU A 141 0.05 14.00 -10.69
N PRO A 142 -0.48 15.08 -11.29
CA PRO A 142 -1.87 15.48 -11.09
C PRO A 142 -2.83 14.39 -11.58
N TYR A 143 -3.98 14.24 -10.92
CA TYR A 143 -5.07 13.39 -11.41
C TYR A 143 -5.49 13.74 -12.84
N LYS A 144 -6.24 12.84 -13.52
CA LYS A 144 -6.62 12.88 -14.94
C LYS A 144 -5.49 12.64 -15.92
N ASN A 145 -4.30 12.27 -15.45
CA ASN A 145 -3.25 11.72 -16.29
C ASN A 145 -3.30 10.20 -16.27
N VAL A 146 -2.95 9.58 -17.38
CA VAL A 146 -2.84 8.13 -17.53
C VAL A 146 -1.58 7.65 -16.82
N MET A 147 -1.66 6.53 -16.11
CA MET A 147 -0.52 5.95 -15.41
C MET A 147 -0.02 4.67 -16.07
N PHE A 148 -0.93 3.88 -16.65
CA PHE A 148 -0.56 2.77 -17.50
C PHE A 148 -1.65 2.47 -18.53
N THR A 149 -1.24 1.79 -19.60
CA THR A 149 -2.11 1.31 -20.68
C THR A 149 -1.89 -0.17 -20.90
N MET A 150 -2.88 -0.86 -21.44
CA MET A 150 -2.81 -2.26 -21.80
C MET A 150 -3.52 -2.53 -23.12
N GLU A 151 -2.93 -3.40 -23.95
CA GLU A 151 -3.51 -3.93 -25.17
C GLU A 151 -3.17 -5.42 -25.34
N ASN A 152 -3.96 -6.14 -26.10
CA ASN A 152 -3.58 -7.47 -26.56
C ASN A 152 -2.55 -7.37 -27.71
N THR A 153 -1.61 -8.33 -27.75
CA THR A 153 -0.58 -8.43 -28.81
C THR A 153 -0.97 -9.42 -29.92
N ASP A 154 -1.99 -10.23 -29.70
CA ASP A 154 -2.53 -11.18 -30.65
C ASP A 154 -4.01 -10.88 -30.94
N PRO A 155 -4.43 -10.70 -32.20
CA PRO A 155 -5.83 -10.42 -32.56
C PRO A 155 -6.85 -11.42 -32.07
N GLU A 156 -6.51 -12.70 -31.95
CA GLU A 156 -7.41 -13.72 -31.40
C GLU A 156 -7.69 -13.54 -29.89
N CYS A 157 -6.85 -12.73 -29.22
CA CYS A 157 -6.91 -12.47 -27.77
C CYS A 157 -7.46 -11.07 -27.43
N TYR A 158 -8.20 -10.39 -28.32
CA TYR A 158 -8.77 -9.05 -28.11
C TYR A 158 -9.62 -8.96 -26.83
N TRP A 159 -10.30 -10.01 -26.45
CA TRP A 159 -11.14 -10.08 -25.26
C TRP A 159 -10.37 -10.06 -23.94
N LEU A 160 -9.05 -10.38 -23.98
CA LEU A 160 -8.24 -10.56 -22.79
C LEU A 160 -7.95 -9.24 -22.07
N THR A 161 -7.77 -8.13 -22.80
CA THR A 161 -7.47 -6.81 -22.22
C THR A 161 -8.46 -6.42 -21.14
N ASN A 162 -9.76 -6.43 -21.42
CA ASN A 162 -10.76 -6.05 -20.44
C ASN A 162 -11.16 -7.20 -19.48
N PHE A 163 -10.78 -8.43 -19.79
CA PHE A 163 -10.89 -9.54 -18.84
C PHE A 163 -9.97 -9.31 -17.63
N LEU A 164 -8.76 -8.80 -17.86
CA LEU A 164 -7.76 -8.50 -16.83
C LEU A 164 -8.02 -7.18 -16.07
N GLU A 165 -8.99 -6.38 -16.49
CA GLU A 165 -9.33 -5.10 -15.81
C GLU A 165 -9.58 -5.30 -14.32
N THR A 166 -10.36 -6.31 -13.92
CA THR A 166 -10.74 -6.54 -12.53
C THR A 166 -9.52 -6.67 -11.62
N LEU A 167 -8.53 -7.43 -12.08
CA LEU A 167 -7.28 -7.60 -11.34
C LEU A 167 -6.44 -6.32 -11.36
N LEU A 168 -6.21 -5.73 -12.53
CA LEU A 168 -5.30 -4.60 -12.68
C LEU A 168 -5.83 -3.30 -12.11
N VAL A 169 -7.15 -3.11 -12.06
CA VAL A 169 -7.73 -1.92 -11.40
C VAL A 169 -7.41 -1.88 -9.90
N GLN A 170 -7.09 -3.03 -9.27
CA GLN A 170 -6.71 -3.09 -7.86
C GLN A 170 -5.41 -2.33 -7.53
N VAL A 171 -4.63 -1.93 -8.53
CA VAL A 171 -3.52 -0.96 -8.37
C VAL A 171 -3.99 0.34 -7.72
N TRP A 172 -5.31 0.62 -7.76
CA TRP A 172 -5.88 1.75 -7.02
C TRP A 172 -5.49 1.75 -5.54
N TYR A 173 -5.35 0.57 -4.92
CA TYR A 173 -5.11 0.46 -3.49
C TYR A 173 -3.69 0.90 -3.09
N PRO A 174 -2.59 0.29 -3.57
CA PRO A 174 -1.25 0.74 -3.24
C PRO A 174 -1.00 2.19 -3.69
N MET A 175 -1.48 2.59 -4.85
CA MET A 175 -1.38 3.97 -5.31
C MET A 175 -2.07 4.95 -4.36
N THR A 176 -3.27 4.64 -3.87
CA THR A 176 -4.01 5.51 -2.95
C THR A 176 -3.35 5.59 -1.57
N VAL A 177 -2.79 4.47 -1.07
CA VAL A 177 -2.01 4.47 0.18
C VAL A 177 -0.75 5.32 0.03
N ALA A 178 0.04 5.14 -1.03
CA ALA A 178 1.23 5.93 -1.30
C ALA A 178 0.91 7.43 -1.39
N THR A 179 -0.18 7.77 -2.08
CA THR A 179 -0.70 9.13 -2.22
C THR A 179 -1.07 9.73 -0.86
N ASN A 180 -1.88 9.01 -0.06
CA ASN A 180 -2.31 9.48 1.26
C ASN A 180 -1.12 9.64 2.22
N SER A 181 -0.17 8.71 2.20
CA SER A 181 1.08 8.82 2.98
C SER A 181 1.89 10.05 2.57
N ARG A 182 1.98 10.34 1.25
CA ARG A 182 2.67 11.53 0.75
C ARG A 182 1.99 12.83 1.22
N GLU A 183 0.68 12.90 1.19
CA GLU A 183 -0.06 14.08 1.66
C GLU A 183 0.09 14.29 3.17
N GLN A 184 0.08 13.21 3.96
CA GLN A 184 0.39 13.28 5.39
C GLN A 184 1.83 13.74 5.63
N LYS A 185 2.79 13.29 4.79
CA LYS A 185 4.18 13.76 4.86
C LYS A 185 4.31 15.25 4.56
N LYS A 186 3.59 15.75 3.53
CA LYS A 186 3.54 17.21 3.24
C LYS A 186 3.08 18.01 4.45
N LEU A 187 2.03 17.55 5.11
CA LEU A 187 1.48 18.21 6.30
C LEU A 187 2.48 18.25 7.46
N ILE A 188 3.08 17.10 7.79
CA ILE A 188 4.05 16.97 8.88
C ILE A 188 5.33 17.77 8.55
N LEU A 189 5.84 17.67 7.33
CA LEU A 189 7.04 18.38 6.90
C LEU A 189 6.87 19.89 6.98
N LYS A 190 5.70 20.41 6.55
CA LYS A 190 5.37 21.84 6.68
C LYS A 190 5.41 22.29 8.14
N SER A 191 4.84 21.50 9.04
CA SER A 191 4.86 21.80 10.47
C SER A 191 6.29 21.75 11.06
N LEU A 192 7.13 20.78 10.62
CA LEU A 192 8.54 20.73 11.04
C LEU A 192 9.35 21.92 10.51
N ILE A 193 9.15 22.33 9.25
CA ILE A 193 9.78 23.53 8.69
C ILE A 193 9.45 24.78 9.53
N GLU A 194 8.22 24.87 10.01
CA GLU A 194 7.78 26.00 10.83
C GLU A 194 8.30 25.93 12.27
N THR A 195 8.32 24.74 12.89
CA THR A 195 8.47 24.61 14.34
C THR A 195 9.68 23.82 14.81
N GLY A 196 10.35 23.03 13.95
CA GLY A 196 11.38 22.08 14.35
C GLY A 196 12.40 21.76 13.27
N ASP A 197 12.91 20.52 13.27
CA ASP A 197 13.89 20.00 12.33
C ASP A 197 13.21 19.11 11.24
N PRO A 198 13.17 19.55 9.97
CA PRO A 198 12.58 18.79 8.89
C PRO A 198 13.32 17.48 8.56
N SER A 199 14.58 17.33 8.93
CA SER A 199 15.37 16.12 8.62
C SER A 199 14.79 14.84 9.24
N GLY A 200 14.04 14.96 10.33
CA GLY A 200 13.38 13.85 11.04
C GLY A 200 12.09 13.34 10.40
N VAL A 201 11.57 13.96 9.33
CA VAL A 201 10.23 13.70 8.79
C VAL A 201 9.97 12.23 8.43
N ASN A 202 10.99 11.51 7.97
CA ASN A 202 10.86 10.13 7.51
C ASN A 202 10.41 9.13 8.59
N PHE A 203 10.56 9.48 9.88
CA PHE A 203 10.15 8.66 11.02
C PHE A 203 8.95 9.23 11.79
N LYS A 204 8.27 10.24 11.24
CA LYS A 204 7.16 10.91 11.93
C LYS A 204 5.80 10.25 11.78
N LEU A 205 5.66 9.29 10.85
CA LEU A 205 4.45 8.49 10.71
C LEU A 205 4.81 7.01 10.58
N HIS A 206 4.40 6.22 11.55
CA HIS A 206 4.66 4.79 11.66
C HIS A 206 3.42 3.98 11.26
N ASP A 207 3.60 2.91 10.49
CA ASP A 207 2.52 2.01 10.09
C ASP A 207 2.20 1.01 11.21
N PHE A 208 1.01 1.13 11.81
CA PHE A 208 0.41 0.21 12.78
C PHE A 208 -0.75 -0.60 12.17
N GLY A 209 -0.89 -0.59 10.84
CA GLY A 209 -2.10 -0.98 10.15
C GLY A 209 -2.26 -2.48 9.85
N TYR A 210 -1.27 -3.34 10.09
CA TYR A 210 -1.33 -4.76 9.72
C TYR A 210 -2.66 -5.43 10.13
N ARG A 211 -2.99 -5.33 11.43
CA ARG A 211 -4.21 -5.96 11.98
C ARG A 211 -5.51 -5.27 11.56
N GLY A 212 -5.44 -4.07 11.01
CA GLY A 212 -6.59 -3.23 10.65
C GLY A 212 -7.07 -3.41 9.21
N VAL A 213 -6.37 -4.18 8.38
CA VAL A 213 -6.74 -4.44 6.98
C VAL A 213 -7.40 -5.79 6.79
N SER A 214 -7.98 -6.01 5.60
CA SER A 214 -8.84 -7.16 5.30
C SER A 214 -8.09 -8.47 5.06
N SER A 215 -6.78 -8.45 4.77
CA SER A 215 -5.97 -9.65 4.52
C SER A 215 -4.48 -9.40 4.74
N VAL A 216 -3.71 -10.47 4.91
CA VAL A 216 -2.22 -10.43 4.97
C VAL A 216 -1.64 -9.79 3.71
N GLU A 217 -2.20 -10.10 2.55
CA GLU A 217 -1.82 -9.55 1.26
C GLU A 217 -2.04 -8.04 1.20
N THR A 218 -3.21 -7.57 1.63
CA THR A 218 -3.52 -6.14 1.73
C THR A 218 -2.54 -5.44 2.66
N ALA A 219 -2.19 -6.04 3.80
CA ALA A 219 -1.20 -5.50 4.73
C ALA A 219 0.17 -5.33 4.05
N GLY A 220 0.65 -6.36 3.33
CA GLY A 220 1.91 -6.32 2.61
C GLY A 220 1.96 -5.24 1.53
N ILE A 221 0.94 -5.21 0.67
CA ILE A 221 0.83 -4.25 -0.44
C ILE A 221 0.69 -2.81 0.06
N GLY A 222 -0.21 -2.58 1.01
CA GLY A 222 -0.47 -1.26 1.57
C GLY A 222 0.69 -0.74 2.41
N GLY A 223 1.28 -1.59 3.25
CA GLY A 223 2.45 -1.22 4.04
C GLY A 223 3.67 -0.89 3.16
N ALA A 224 3.92 -1.64 2.09
CA ALA A 224 4.96 -1.29 1.12
C ALA A 224 4.68 0.07 0.45
N ALA A 225 3.43 0.36 0.12
CA ALA A 225 3.04 1.67 -0.43
C ALA A 225 3.34 2.82 0.54
N HIS A 226 3.04 2.64 1.85
CA HIS A 226 3.40 3.61 2.88
C HIS A 226 4.93 3.85 2.95
N LEU A 227 5.71 2.78 2.86
CA LEU A 227 7.17 2.84 2.93
C LEU A 227 7.81 3.55 1.72
N THR A 228 7.08 3.82 0.64
CA THR A 228 7.58 4.71 -0.42
C THR A 228 7.79 6.14 0.09
N GLN A 229 7.09 6.54 1.15
CA GLN A 229 7.13 7.89 1.71
C GLN A 229 7.85 7.97 3.06
N PHE A 230 7.63 7.02 3.95
CA PHE A 230 8.17 6.98 5.31
C PHE A 230 9.10 5.78 5.51
N LEU A 231 9.70 5.68 6.70
CA LEU A 231 10.60 4.58 7.06
C LEU A 231 10.12 3.78 8.28
N GLY A 232 9.09 4.23 8.99
CA GLY A 232 8.59 3.56 10.19
C GLY A 232 7.47 2.56 9.87
N THR A 233 7.60 1.30 10.32
CA THR A 233 6.56 0.27 10.15
C THR A 233 6.70 -0.86 11.16
N ASP A 234 5.54 -1.35 11.64
CA ASP A 234 5.40 -2.63 12.34
C ASP A 234 4.79 -3.71 11.42
N THR A 235 4.45 -3.35 10.18
CA THR A 235 3.86 -4.27 9.20
C THR A 235 4.95 -5.08 8.50
N VAL A 236 5.38 -6.19 9.12
CA VAL A 236 6.47 -7.05 8.60
C VAL A 236 6.18 -7.56 7.18
N ALA A 237 4.91 -7.81 6.84
CA ALA A 237 4.51 -8.23 5.50
C ALA A 237 4.90 -7.19 4.41
N ALA A 238 4.98 -5.90 4.75
CA ALA A 238 5.44 -4.85 3.84
C ALA A 238 6.91 -4.99 3.47
N LEU A 239 7.74 -5.38 4.45
CA LEU A 239 9.18 -5.63 4.23
C LEU A 239 9.39 -6.80 3.28
N VAL A 240 8.55 -7.85 3.40
CA VAL A 240 8.59 -9.01 2.49
C VAL A 240 8.23 -8.59 1.07
N VAL A 241 7.17 -7.81 0.88
CA VAL A 241 6.78 -7.29 -0.44
C VAL A 241 7.88 -6.42 -1.05
N ALA A 242 8.45 -5.50 -0.28
CA ALA A 242 9.52 -4.63 -0.76
C ALA A 242 10.78 -5.42 -1.16
N ARG A 243 11.15 -6.43 -0.37
CA ARG A 243 12.29 -7.32 -0.65
C ARG A 243 12.05 -8.17 -1.90
N ASP A 244 10.94 -8.90 -1.93
CA ASP A 244 10.72 -9.95 -2.94
C ASP A 244 10.29 -9.37 -4.30
N ILE A 245 9.58 -8.25 -4.31
CA ILE A 245 9.09 -7.60 -5.54
C ILE A 245 10.05 -6.54 -6.05
N TYR A 246 10.64 -5.74 -5.17
CA TYR A 246 11.42 -4.55 -5.54
C TYR A 246 12.92 -4.64 -5.16
N SER A 247 13.35 -5.78 -4.64
CA SER A 247 14.75 -6.04 -4.26
C SER A 247 15.28 -5.06 -3.22
N ALA A 248 14.45 -4.62 -2.28
CA ALA A 248 14.88 -3.78 -1.17
C ALA A 248 15.70 -4.59 -0.15
N ASP A 249 16.84 -4.09 0.27
CA ASP A 249 17.61 -4.70 1.36
C ASP A 249 16.89 -4.53 2.69
N CYS A 250 16.46 -3.30 3.00
CA CYS A 250 15.60 -2.97 4.14
C CYS A 250 14.75 -1.74 3.81
N ALA A 251 13.45 -1.94 3.61
CA ALA A 251 12.56 -0.84 3.23
C ALA A 251 12.08 0.02 4.42
N GLY A 252 12.15 -0.50 5.65
CA GLY A 252 11.62 0.21 6.82
C GLY A 252 12.13 -0.33 8.14
N PHE A 253 11.90 0.41 9.20
CA PHE A 253 12.43 0.19 10.53
C PHE A 253 11.35 0.22 11.60
N SER A 254 11.62 -0.44 12.72
CA SER A 254 10.83 -0.38 13.94
C SER A 254 11.73 -0.28 15.16
N ILE A 255 11.12 -0.10 16.32
CA ILE A 255 11.79 -0.02 17.63
C ILE A 255 11.12 -0.99 18.61
N PRO A 256 11.82 -1.48 19.63
CA PRO A 256 11.17 -2.18 20.74
C PRO A 256 10.03 -1.35 21.32
N ALA A 257 8.85 -1.94 21.44
CA ALA A 257 7.65 -1.28 21.93
C ALA A 257 6.83 -2.23 22.80
N SER A 258 6.25 -1.72 23.89
CA SER A 258 5.30 -2.48 24.70
C SER A 258 3.90 -2.41 24.10
N GLU A 259 3.07 -3.40 24.43
CA GLU A 259 1.61 -3.36 24.29
C GLU A 259 0.95 -3.41 25.69
N HIS A 260 -0.36 -3.17 25.77
CA HIS A 260 -1.03 -3.16 27.07
C HIS A 260 -0.84 -4.46 27.86
N SER A 261 -0.90 -5.63 27.21
CA SER A 261 -0.72 -6.92 27.90
C SER A 261 0.64 -7.08 28.56
N THR A 262 1.71 -6.55 27.96
CA THR A 262 3.07 -6.61 28.53
C THR A 262 3.29 -5.67 29.70
N ILE A 263 2.41 -4.71 29.92
CA ILE A 263 2.38 -3.81 31.06
C ILE A 263 1.36 -4.27 32.09
N THR A 264 0.11 -4.50 31.70
CA THR A 264 -0.98 -4.84 32.62
C THR A 264 -0.82 -6.22 33.26
N ALA A 265 -0.02 -7.13 32.68
CA ALA A 265 0.34 -8.41 33.31
C ALA A 265 1.11 -8.21 34.65
N TRP A 266 1.73 -7.08 34.86
CA TRP A 266 2.39 -6.69 36.12
C TRP A 266 1.39 -6.13 37.15
N GLN A 267 0.13 -5.96 36.78
CA GLN A 267 -0.92 -5.31 37.57
C GLN A 267 -0.63 -3.82 37.85
N GLN A 268 -1.61 -3.10 38.37
CA GLN A 268 -1.47 -1.68 38.64
C GLN A 268 -0.35 -1.36 39.67
N SER A 269 -0.21 -2.21 40.70
CA SER A 269 0.85 -2.05 41.71
C SER A 269 2.26 -2.27 41.19
N GLY A 270 2.42 -3.01 40.08
CA GLY A 270 3.69 -3.30 39.44
C GLY A 270 3.95 -2.49 38.17
N GLU A 271 3.18 -1.44 37.89
CA GLU A 271 3.34 -0.62 36.67
C GLU A 271 4.74 0.00 36.57
N SER A 272 5.27 0.51 37.68
CA SER A 272 6.64 1.06 37.74
C SER A 272 7.70 -0.03 37.43
N ASP A 273 7.51 -1.25 37.97
CA ASP A 273 8.43 -2.36 37.75
C ASP A 273 8.39 -2.81 36.27
N ALA A 274 7.20 -2.77 35.62
CA ALA A 274 7.05 -3.05 34.20
C ALA A 274 7.85 -2.05 33.36
N TYR A 275 7.77 -0.79 33.69
CA TYR A 275 8.50 0.29 32.99
C TYR A 275 10.02 0.20 33.19
N GLU A 276 10.46 -0.07 34.42
CA GLU A 276 11.87 -0.31 34.74
C GLU A 276 12.41 -1.51 33.95
N ASN A 277 11.64 -2.60 33.89
CA ASN A 277 11.98 -3.75 33.07
C ASN A 277 12.15 -3.39 31.60
N MET A 278 11.29 -2.55 31.00
CA MET A 278 11.46 -2.08 29.62
C MET A 278 12.80 -1.37 29.40
N LEU A 279 13.20 -0.49 30.33
CA LEU A 279 14.49 0.21 30.25
C LEU A 279 15.66 -0.76 30.42
N ALA A 280 15.54 -1.74 31.30
CA ALA A 280 16.60 -2.73 31.56
C ALA A 280 16.80 -3.70 30.37
N GLN A 281 15.72 -4.14 29.72
CA GLN A 281 15.80 -5.02 28.56
C GLN A 281 16.32 -4.30 27.31
N TYR A 282 16.06 -3.00 27.18
CA TYR A 282 16.46 -2.18 26.03
C TYR A 282 17.29 -0.96 26.50
N PRO A 283 18.53 -1.15 26.96
CA PRO A 283 19.32 -0.09 27.61
C PRO A 283 19.82 0.96 26.63
N LYS A 284 19.75 0.73 25.31
CA LYS A 284 20.23 1.65 24.27
C LYS A 284 19.19 1.89 23.20
N GLY A 285 19.33 3.01 22.47
CA GLY A 285 18.47 3.36 21.34
C GLY A 285 17.06 3.77 21.77
N LEU A 286 16.14 3.75 20.83
CA LEU A 286 14.75 4.10 21.09
C LEU A 286 14.00 2.92 21.70
N VAL A 287 13.10 3.20 22.65
CA VAL A 287 12.14 2.24 23.21
C VAL A 287 10.81 2.95 23.41
N ALA A 288 9.71 2.37 22.90
CA ALA A 288 8.37 2.91 23.11
C ALA A 288 7.65 2.16 24.24
N CYS A 289 7.00 2.91 25.12
CA CYS A 289 6.23 2.33 26.21
C CYS A 289 4.82 2.91 26.26
N VAL A 290 3.81 2.02 26.11
CA VAL A 290 2.40 2.39 26.35
C VAL A 290 2.24 2.71 27.82
N SER A 291 1.69 3.87 28.14
CA SER A 291 1.71 4.40 29.49
C SER A 291 0.35 4.89 30.00
N ASP A 292 -0.73 4.51 29.29
CA ASP A 292 -2.11 4.87 29.64
C ASP A 292 -2.93 3.69 30.18
N SER A 293 -2.25 2.62 30.62
CA SER A 293 -2.95 1.44 31.15
C SER A 293 -3.90 1.79 32.30
N TYR A 294 -3.58 2.81 33.09
CA TYR A 294 -4.40 3.30 34.20
C TYR A 294 -4.58 4.81 34.17
N ASP A 295 -3.48 5.59 34.25
CA ASP A 295 -3.50 7.05 34.18
C ASP A 295 -2.21 7.55 33.52
N ILE A 296 -2.32 8.02 32.28
CA ILE A 296 -1.18 8.50 31.49
C ILE A 296 -0.45 9.68 32.16
N PHE A 297 -1.17 10.57 32.85
CA PHE A 297 -0.57 11.75 33.46
C PHE A 297 0.16 11.38 34.76
N HIS A 298 -0.38 10.45 35.54
CA HIS A 298 0.30 9.85 36.68
C HIS A 298 1.55 9.08 36.22
N ALA A 299 1.42 8.25 35.20
CA ALA A 299 2.56 7.51 34.63
C ALA A 299 3.67 8.47 34.16
N ALA A 300 3.32 9.52 33.42
CA ALA A 300 4.29 10.49 32.91
C ALA A 300 4.94 11.35 34.01
N GLY A 301 4.15 11.87 34.95
CA GLY A 301 4.60 12.80 35.97
C GLY A 301 5.24 12.15 37.19
N GLU A 302 4.65 11.05 37.69
CA GLU A 302 5.09 10.41 38.94
C GLU A 302 6.02 9.21 38.67
N ILE A 303 5.64 8.30 37.77
CA ILE A 303 6.47 7.11 37.54
C ILE A 303 7.68 7.46 36.68
N TRP A 304 7.47 7.90 35.42
CA TRP A 304 8.57 8.28 34.54
C TRP A 304 9.30 9.52 35.02
N GLY A 305 8.55 10.56 35.41
CA GLY A 305 9.10 11.90 35.76
C GLY A 305 9.73 12.02 37.14
N LYS A 306 9.51 11.09 38.08
CA LYS A 306 10.11 11.07 39.41
C LYS A 306 10.79 9.75 39.74
N GLN A 307 10.03 8.61 39.75
CA GLN A 307 10.56 7.33 40.24
C GLN A 307 11.67 6.81 39.33
N LEU A 308 11.49 6.85 38.00
CA LEU A 308 12.40 6.30 37.00
C LEU A 308 13.20 7.38 36.26
N LYS A 309 13.08 8.66 36.66
CA LYS A 309 13.72 9.80 35.97
C LYS A 309 15.21 9.60 35.75
N GLU A 310 15.95 9.25 36.81
CA GLU A 310 17.40 9.05 36.72
C GLU A 310 17.78 7.92 35.76
N LEU A 311 16.99 6.82 35.71
CA LEU A 311 17.19 5.73 34.76
C LEU A 311 16.97 6.19 33.34
N VAL A 312 15.95 7.00 33.08
CA VAL A 312 15.67 7.57 31.76
C VAL A 312 16.81 8.48 31.30
N LEU A 313 17.27 9.38 32.15
CA LEU A 313 18.33 10.38 31.85
C LEU A 313 19.71 9.73 31.68
N GLN A 314 19.95 8.58 32.30
CA GLN A 314 21.24 7.86 32.19
C GLN A 314 21.28 6.92 30.99
N ARG A 315 20.15 6.71 30.29
CA ARG A 315 20.08 5.83 29.12
C ARG A 315 20.88 6.39 27.93
N ASP A 316 21.55 5.50 27.19
CA ASP A 316 22.11 5.81 25.88
C ASP A 316 21.00 5.64 24.82
N GLY A 317 19.96 6.51 24.88
CA GLY A 317 18.81 6.43 23.98
C GLY A 317 17.61 7.25 24.44
N GLN A 318 16.49 7.05 23.77
CA GLN A 318 15.29 7.85 23.96
C GLN A 318 14.09 6.98 24.35
N LEU A 319 13.38 7.37 25.39
CA LEU A 319 12.07 6.83 25.78
C LEU A 319 10.98 7.54 24.97
N VAL A 320 10.13 6.76 24.30
CA VAL A 320 8.96 7.24 23.56
C VAL A 320 7.71 6.83 24.34
N ILE A 321 7.05 7.79 24.97
CA ILE A 321 5.84 7.57 25.77
C ILE A 321 4.63 7.56 24.84
N ARG A 322 3.78 6.51 24.96
CA ARG A 322 2.59 6.33 24.12
C ARG A 322 1.30 6.46 24.91
N PRO A 323 0.54 7.54 24.72
CA PRO A 323 -0.87 7.59 25.06
C PRO A 323 -1.66 6.80 23.98
N ASP A 324 -2.71 6.11 24.36
CA ASP A 324 -3.51 5.28 23.45
C ASP A 324 -5.02 5.45 23.69
N SER A 325 -5.41 6.49 24.43
CA SER A 325 -6.79 6.79 24.83
C SER A 325 -7.02 8.28 25.04
N GLY A 326 -8.31 8.70 24.98
CA GLY A 326 -8.75 10.07 25.18
C GLY A 326 -8.83 10.89 23.87
N ASP A 327 -9.04 12.22 23.98
CA ASP A 327 -9.02 13.14 22.81
C ASP A 327 -7.58 13.50 22.47
N PRO A 328 -7.02 13.04 21.34
CA PRO A 328 -5.58 13.14 21.09
C PRO A 328 -5.01 14.55 21.20
N PRO A 329 -5.59 15.62 20.62
CA PRO A 329 -5.02 16.96 20.76
C PRO A 329 -4.90 17.43 22.22
N THR A 330 -5.90 17.14 23.04
CA THR A 330 -5.94 17.54 24.45
C THR A 330 -4.96 16.71 25.28
N VAL A 331 -4.92 15.40 25.04
CA VAL A 331 -4.03 14.47 25.77
C VAL A 331 -2.59 14.76 25.43
N ASP A 332 -2.24 14.91 24.15
CA ASP A 332 -0.87 15.15 23.70
C ASP A 332 -0.32 16.46 24.24
N LEU A 333 -1.10 17.56 24.19
CA LEU A 333 -0.67 18.83 24.77
C LEU A 333 -0.38 18.71 26.26
N LYS A 334 -1.33 18.18 27.03
CA LYS A 334 -1.17 18.02 28.47
C LYS A 334 0.00 17.09 28.82
N LEU A 335 0.22 16.04 28.03
CA LEU A 335 1.35 15.13 28.20
C LEU A 335 2.69 15.85 27.97
N LEU A 336 2.79 16.69 26.93
CA LEU A 336 3.97 17.51 26.68
C LEU A 336 4.26 18.49 27.83
N GLU A 337 3.21 19.08 28.41
CA GLU A 337 3.36 19.98 29.59
C GLU A 337 3.88 19.20 30.79
N VAL A 338 3.29 18.05 31.13
CA VAL A 338 3.73 17.20 32.25
C VAL A 338 5.18 16.73 32.07
N LEU A 339 5.55 16.29 30.87
CA LEU A 339 6.91 15.87 30.56
C LEU A 339 7.90 17.04 30.57
N GLY A 340 7.47 18.23 30.13
CA GLY A 340 8.25 19.43 30.18
C GLY A 340 8.53 19.89 31.62
N GLU A 341 7.58 19.74 32.55
CA GLU A 341 7.76 19.97 33.97
C GLU A 341 8.72 18.94 34.61
N ALA A 342 8.56 17.66 34.22
CA ALA A 342 9.31 16.56 34.80
C ALA A 342 10.78 16.50 34.31
N PHE A 343 11.02 16.60 33.02
CA PHE A 343 12.32 16.39 32.36
C PHE A 343 12.99 17.69 31.90
N GLY A 344 12.21 18.77 31.78
CA GLY A 344 12.68 20.02 31.20
C GLY A 344 12.50 20.10 29.69
N TYR A 345 12.73 21.27 29.14
CA TYR A 345 12.72 21.55 27.70
C TYR A 345 13.70 22.70 27.37
N THR A 346 14.09 22.79 26.12
CA THR A 346 14.80 23.92 25.54
C THR A 346 13.89 24.64 24.53
N THR A 347 14.15 25.95 24.34
CA THR A 347 13.48 26.68 23.23
C THR A 347 14.44 26.69 22.04
N ASN A 348 13.97 26.17 20.89
CA ASN A 348 14.77 26.16 19.68
C ASN A 348 14.84 27.55 19.00
N GLU A 349 15.65 27.68 17.95
CA GLU A 349 15.85 28.93 17.19
C GLU A 349 14.57 29.52 16.59
N LYS A 350 13.53 28.67 16.39
CA LYS A 350 12.23 29.08 15.88
C LYS A 350 11.24 29.51 16.98
N GLY A 351 11.67 29.46 18.24
CA GLY A 351 10.89 29.89 19.41
C GLY A 351 9.96 28.81 19.98
N TYR A 352 10.11 27.57 19.59
CA TYR A 352 9.28 26.45 20.05
C TYR A 352 9.99 25.57 21.07
N LYS A 353 9.23 25.06 22.05
CA LYS A 353 9.70 24.16 23.09
C LYS A 353 10.02 22.77 22.53
N VAL A 354 11.19 22.25 22.87
CA VAL A 354 11.62 20.89 22.58
C VAL A 354 11.98 20.21 23.88
N LEU A 355 11.34 19.07 24.19
CA LEU A 355 11.61 18.27 25.38
C LEU A 355 13.08 17.87 25.47
N ASP A 356 13.53 17.52 26.69
CA ASP A 356 14.81 16.85 26.90
C ASP A 356 14.99 15.71 25.86
N PRO A 357 16.19 15.53 25.27
CA PRO A 357 16.40 14.55 24.19
C PRO A 357 16.10 13.09 24.57
N HIS A 358 16.04 12.77 25.87
CA HIS A 358 15.73 11.40 26.31
C HIS A 358 14.25 11.06 26.28
N VAL A 359 13.33 12.00 26.04
CA VAL A 359 11.89 11.74 26.03
C VAL A 359 11.19 12.32 24.81
N ARG A 360 10.29 11.56 24.21
CA ARG A 360 9.37 11.94 23.12
C ARG A 360 8.03 11.25 23.32
N ILE A 361 7.05 11.64 22.51
CA ILE A 361 5.74 10.96 22.50
C ILE A 361 5.44 10.40 21.12
N ILE A 362 4.63 9.35 21.09
CA ILE A 362 4.02 8.81 19.87
C ILE A 362 2.51 8.63 20.07
N GLN A 363 1.71 9.34 19.29
CA GLN A 363 0.26 9.20 19.31
C GLN A 363 -0.18 8.15 18.31
N GLY A 364 -0.83 7.06 18.77
CA GLY A 364 -1.20 5.91 17.94
C GLY A 364 -2.71 5.69 17.76
N ASP A 365 -3.55 6.34 18.59
CA ASP A 365 -5.00 6.15 18.52
C ASP A 365 -5.69 7.21 17.63
N GLY A 366 -6.62 6.74 16.80
CA GLY A 366 -7.48 7.61 15.98
C GLY A 366 -6.76 8.44 14.90
N ILE A 367 -5.54 8.07 14.50
CA ILE A 367 -4.71 8.87 13.60
C ILE A 367 -5.11 8.69 12.14
N ASP A 368 -5.44 9.81 11.51
CA ASP A 368 -5.56 10.04 10.08
C ASP A 368 -5.06 11.45 9.73
N ILE A 369 -5.08 11.83 8.45
CA ILE A 369 -4.56 13.14 7.99
C ILE A 369 -5.21 14.34 8.71
N TYR A 370 -6.49 14.25 9.03
CA TYR A 370 -7.23 15.32 9.69
C TYR A 370 -6.87 15.43 11.17
N MET A 371 -6.68 14.28 11.82
CA MET A 371 -6.26 14.25 13.22
C MET A 371 -4.83 14.72 13.39
N ILE A 372 -3.90 14.34 12.48
CA ILE A 372 -2.54 14.87 12.46
C ILE A 372 -2.56 16.40 12.36
N ASP A 373 -3.32 16.98 11.43
CA ASP A 373 -3.44 18.44 11.28
C ASP A 373 -3.96 19.10 12.55
N LYS A 374 -4.98 18.51 13.16
CA LYS A 374 -5.59 19.02 14.40
C LYS A 374 -4.62 18.99 15.58
N ILE A 375 -3.90 17.88 15.76
CA ILE A 375 -2.88 17.75 16.84
C ILE A 375 -1.76 18.76 16.64
N LEU A 376 -1.17 18.80 15.45
CA LEU A 376 -0.04 19.68 15.15
C LEU A 376 -0.42 21.16 15.33
N LYS A 377 -1.55 21.60 14.82
CA LYS A 377 -2.04 22.97 15.05
C LYS A 377 -2.24 23.27 16.54
N HIS A 378 -2.76 22.31 17.30
CA HIS A 378 -3.03 22.49 18.71
C HIS A 378 -1.73 22.63 19.53
N ILE A 379 -0.80 21.68 19.41
CA ILE A 379 0.46 21.74 20.17
C ILE A 379 1.34 22.95 19.76
N ASN A 380 1.41 23.25 18.46
CA ASN A 380 2.20 24.35 17.94
C ASN A 380 1.66 25.71 18.42
N SER A 381 0.33 25.90 18.50
CA SER A 381 -0.29 27.13 19.04
C SER A 381 0.00 27.35 20.53
N HIS A 382 0.42 26.30 21.26
CA HIS A 382 0.87 26.36 22.66
C HIS A 382 2.40 26.39 22.80
N GLY A 383 3.11 26.62 21.69
CA GLY A 383 4.54 26.78 21.63
C GLY A 383 5.37 25.51 21.70
N TRP A 384 4.78 24.33 21.45
CA TRP A 384 5.49 23.05 21.35
C TRP A 384 5.88 22.73 19.92
N SER A 385 7.13 22.33 19.71
CA SER A 385 7.64 21.89 18.40
C SER A 385 7.08 20.52 18.00
N THR A 386 6.85 20.35 16.69
CA THR A 386 6.56 19.05 16.06
C THR A 386 7.66 18.00 16.27
N ASP A 387 8.87 18.42 16.66
CA ASP A 387 9.96 17.49 17.02
C ASP A 387 9.59 16.54 18.16
N ASN A 388 8.70 16.96 19.06
CA ASN A 388 8.35 16.22 20.26
C ASN A 388 7.45 15.00 20.00
N ILE A 389 6.77 14.96 18.86
CA ILE A 389 5.74 13.95 18.56
C ILE A 389 6.03 13.20 17.27
N ALA A 390 5.75 11.91 17.29
CA ALA A 390 5.54 11.07 16.12
C ALA A 390 4.12 10.50 16.14
N PHE A 391 3.68 9.93 15.04
CA PHE A 391 2.36 9.35 14.89
C PHE A 391 2.45 7.87 14.50
N GLY A 392 1.52 7.07 15.00
CA GLY A 392 1.25 5.72 14.52
C GLY A 392 -0.15 5.70 13.92
N SER A 393 -0.31 5.18 12.71
CA SER A 393 -1.62 5.09 12.07
C SER A 393 -1.91 3.66 11.64
N GLY A 394 -3.08 3.15 12.02
CA GLY A 394 -3.54 1.81 11.68
C GLY A 394 -4.54 1.81 10.52
N GLY A 395 -5.82 1.59 10.83
CA GLY A 395 -6.90 1.57 9.84
C GLY A 395 -7.03 2.88 9.06
N GLY A 396 -6.68 4.03 9.65
CA GLY A 396 -6.67 5.34 8.99
C GLY A 396 -5.68 5.40 7.82
N LEU A 397 -4.57 4.68 7.93
CA LEU A 397 -3.52 4.63 6.92
C LEU A 397 -3.82 3.61 5.81
N LEU A 398 -4.19 2.38 6.18
CA LEU A 398 -4.23 1.25 5.26
C LEU A 398 -5.64 0.80 4.85
N GLN A 399 -6.71 1.16 5.58
CA GLN A 399 -8.04 0.59 5.37
C GLN A 399 -9.15 1.62 5.11
N LYS A 400 -9.10 2.82 5.72
CA LYS A 400 -10.13 3.86 5.54
C LYS A 400 -10.01 4.57 4.18
N LEU A 401 -9.94 3.79 3.12
CA LEU A 401 -9.85 4.24 1.74
C LEU A 401 -10.47 3.19 0.81
N ASN A 402 -10.90 3.60 -0.35
CA ASN A 402 -11.49 2.75 -1.37
C ASN A 402 -11.13 3.28 -2.78
N ARG A 403 -11.57 2.57 -3.83
CA ARG A 403 -11.31 2.95 -5.22
C ARG A 403 -11.79 4.37 -5.55
N ASP A 404 -12.86 4.85 -4.89
CA ASP A 404 -13.42 6.17 -5.14
C ASP A 404 -12.70 7.29 -4.38
N THR A 405 -11.83 6.97 -3.41
CA THR A 405 -10.97 7.96 -2.72
C THR A 405 -10.19 8.81 -3.72
N GLN A 406 -9.62 8.18 -4.76
CA GLN A 406 -8.97 8.86 -5.89
C GLN A 406 -9.71 8.64 -7.22
N LYS A 407 -10.96 8.15 -7.20
CA LYS A 407 -11.81 7.89 -8.38
C LYS A 407 -11.09 7.14 -9.48
N CYS A 408 -10.37 6.07 -9.10
CA CYS A 408 -9.57 5.28 -10.01
C CYS A 408 -10.44 4.47 -10.99
N ALA A 409 -10.01 4.41 -12.24
CA ALA A 409 -10.73 3.71 -13.28
C ALA A 409 -9.79 3.09 -14.31
N PHE A 410 -10.18 1.92 -14.81
CA PHE A 410 -9.62 1.29 -16.00
C PHE A 410 -10.68 1.38 -17.11
N LYS A 411 -10.31 1.90 -18.28
CA LYS A 411 -11.28 2.19 -19.35
C LYS A 411 -10.70 1.89 -20.71
N CYS A 412 -11.51 1.26 -21.58
CA CYS A 412 -11.20 1.15 -22.99
C CYS A 412 -11.28 2.51 -23.68
N SER A 413 -10.28 2.85 -24.51
CA SER A 413 -10.25 4.09 -25.29
C SER A 413 -10.14 3.87 -26.80
N LEU A 414 -9.75 2.65 -27.24
CA LEU A 414 -9.63 2.31 -28.66
C LEU A 414 -9.92 0.84 -28.89
N ALA A 415 -10.51 0.54 -30.03
CA ALA A 415 -10.55 -0.79 -30.62
C ALA A 415 -10.01 -0.74 -32.06
N ILE A 416 -9.38 -1.82 -32.54
CA ILE A 416 -9.12 -2.03 -33.97
C ILE A 416 -10.13 -3.07 -34.47
N ILE A 417 -10.95 -2.67 -35.43
CA ILE A 417 -12.02 -3.49 -36.02
C ILE A 417 -11.87 -3.43 -37.54
N ASP A 418 -11.78 -4.60 -38.20
CA ASP A 418 -11.52 -4.69 -39.66
C ASP A 418 -10.28 -3.86 -40.09
N GLY A 419 -9.22 -3.86 -39.27
CA GLY A 419 -7.99 -3.08 -39.52
C GLY A 419 -8.15 -1.57 -39.36
N LYS A 420 -9.25 -1.07 -38.83
CA LYS A 420 -9.53 0.35 -38.62
C LYS A 420 -9.57 0.71 -37.14
N GLU A 421 -8.97 1.82 -36.81
CA GLU A 421 -9.08 2.40 -35.47
C GLU A 421 -10.49 2.95 -35.21
N VAL A 422 -11.07 2.48 -34.13
CA VAL A 422 -12.39 2.92 -33.64
C VAL A 422 -12.22 3.50 -32.24
N PRO A 423 -12.29 4.84 -32.06
CA PRO A 423 -12.23 5.45 -30.75
C PRO A 423 -13.41 4.99 -29.87
N VAL A 424 -13.08 4.47 -28.68
CA VAL A 424 -14.06 3.98 -27.70
C VAL A 424 -14.11 4.95 -26.55
N TYR A 425 -15.25 5.58 -26.31
CA TYR A 425 -15.42 6.53 -25.22
C TYR A 425 -16.88 6.65 -24.81
N LYS A 426 -17.09 7.09 -23.57
CA LYS A 426 -18.41 7.54 -23.14
C LYS A 426 -18.38 9.03 -22.81
N ASP A 427 -19.47 9.71 -23.19
CA ASP A 427 -19.70 11.12 -22.92
C ASP A 427 -21.15 11.30 -22.43
N PRO A 428 -21.46 10.88 -21.17
CA PRO A 428 -22.83 10.86 -20.68
C PRO A 428 -23.32 12.30 -20.45
N ALA A 429 -24.46 12.66 -21.08
CA ALA A 429 -25.08 13.98 -20.91
C ALA A 429 -25.46 14.28 -19.45
N THR A 430 -25.68 13.24 -18.63
CA THR A 430 -26.09 13.37 -17.22
C THR A 430 -24.92 13.58 -16.25
N ASP A 431 -23.67 13.33 -16.68
CA ASP A 431 -22.48 13.46 -15.82
C ASP A 431 -21.23 13.74 -16.67
N PRO A 432 -20.94 15.00 -17.01
CA PRO A 432 -19.76 15.39 -17.78
C PRO A 432 -18.43 15.00 -17.10
N GLY A 433 -18.43 14.81 -15.77
CA GLY A 433 -17.26 14.36 -15.01
C GLY A 433 -16.85 12.90 -15.31
N LYS A 434 -17.74 12.13 -15.98
CA LYS A 434 -17.48 10.75 -16.40
C LYS A 434 -17.06 10.62 -17.86
N LYS A 435 -16.78 11.71 -18.56
CA LYS A 435 -16.19 11.66 -19.91
C LYS A 435 -14.87 10.89 -19.87
N SER A 436 -14.73 9.87 -20.73
CA SER A 436 -13.50 9.08 -20.84
C SER A 436 -12.61 9.60 -21.97
N LYS A 437 -11.29 9.31 -21.88
CA LYS A 437 -10.34 9.54 -22.97
C LYS A 437 -10.65 8.62 -24.15
N LYS A 438 -10.15 8.96 -25.33
CA LYS A 438 -10.36 8.20 -26.58
C LYS A 438 -9.07 8.09 -27.37
N GLY A 439 -8.92 7.03 -28.15
CA GLY A 439 -7.76 6.80 -29.01
C GLY A 439 -6.55 6.21 -28.25
N TYR A 440 -5.41 6.11 -28.91
CA TYR A 440 -4.14 5.83 -28.27
C TYR A 440 -3.73 7.01 -27.40
N LEU A 441 -3.08 6.71 -26.27
CA LEU A 441 -2.75 7.70 -25.25
C LEU A 441 -1.25 7.69 -24.95
N SER A 442 -0.68 8.89 -24.84
CA SER A 442 0.68 9.13 -24.39
C SER A 442 0.69 10.13 -23.24
N VAL A 443 1.73 10.10 -22.43
CA VAL A 443 1.89 11.00 -21.28
C VAL A 443 3.19 11.76 -21.43
N HIS A 444 3.10 13.08 -21.31
CA HIS A 444 4.22 13.98 -21.54
C HIS A 444 4.46 14.86 -20.32
N ARG A 445 5.72 15.21 -20.13
CA ARG A 445 6.14 16.19 -19.13
C ARG A 445 6.74 17.39 -19.82
N SER A 446 6.16 18.57 -19.58
CA SER A 446 6.66 19.83 -20.14
C SER A 446 8.06 20.15 -19.60
N SER A 447 9.00 20.42 -20.49
CA SER A 447 10.34 20.88 -20.10
C SER A 447 10.35 22.33 -19.61
N ALA A 448 9.30 23.10 -19.87
CA ALA A 448 9.24 24.51 -19.51
C ALA A 448 8.83 24.72 -18.03
N ASP A 449 7.86 23.95 -17.55
CA ASP A 449 7.26 24.11 -16.22
C ASP A 449 7.07 22.81 -15.44
N GLY A 450 7.47 21.66 -16.03
CA GLY A 450 7.33 20.34 -15.40
C GLY A 450 5.89 19.82 -15.34
N SER A 451 4.93 20.49 -15.99
CA SER A 451 3.52 20.07 -16.00
C SER A 451 3.33 18.75 -16.77
N TRP A 452 2.33 17.98 -16.34
CA TRP A 452 1.97 16.70 -16.94
C TRP A 452 0.76 16.83 -17.85
N GLU A 453 0.81 16.17 -18.99
CA GLU A 453 -0.29 16.14 -19.95
C GLU A 453 -0.47 14.75 -20.55
N THR A 454 -1.70 14.24 -20.55
CA THR A 454 -2.06 13.06 -21.34
C THR A 454 -2.61 13.52 -22.69
N ARG A 455 -1.99 13.06 -23.78
CA ARG A 455 -2.38 13.36 -25.16
C ARG A 455 -3.08 12.18 -25.80
N SER A 456 -3.99 12.50 -26.70
CA SER A 456 -4.69 11.57 -27.58
C SER A 456 -4.39 11.99 -29.02
N ASP A 457 -3.16 11.87 -29.40
CA ASP A 457 -2.68 12.14 -30.75
C ASP A 457 -2.70 10.81 -31.50
N GLY A 458 -3.51 10.64 -32.49
CA GLY A 458 -3.64 9.44 -33.30
C GLY A 458 -2.35 9.05 -34.08
N ASN A 459 -1.20 9.62 -33.72
CA ASN A 459 0.11 9.28 -34.21
C ASN A 459 0.83 8.37 -33.21
N HIS A 460 1.25 7.20 -33.67
CA HIS A 460 2.07 6.25 -32.92
C HIS A 460 3.51 6.73 -32.63
N ASP A 461 3.81 8.00 -32.87
CA ASP A 461 5.13 8.58 -32.66
C ASP A 461 5.21 9.13 -31.21
N PHE A 462 5.64 8.24 -30.31
CA PHE A 462 5.70 8.50 -28.88
C PHE A 462 7.13 8.76 -28.39
N GLU A 463 7.99 9.41 -29.18
CA GLU A 463 9.38 9.69 -28.80
C GLU A 463 9.52 10.43 -27.45
N SER A 464 8.52 11.22 -27.08
CA SER A 464 8.48 11.94 -25.80
C SER A 464 7.47 11.37 -24.78
N ASP A 465 7.00 10.14 -24.99
CA ASP A 465 6.09 9.48 -24.05
C ASP A 465 6.87 9.02 -22.82
N GLU A 466 6.46 9.50 -21.66
CA GLU A 466 7.04 9.10 -20.37
C GLU A 466 6.68 7.67 -19.96
N MET A 467 5.64 7.06 -20.58
CA MET A 467 5.32 5.65 -20.38
C MET A 467 6.25 4.77 -21.22
N ARG A 468 6.73 3.69 -20.63
CA ARG A 468 7.57 2.66 -21.29
C ARG A 468 6.90 1.30 -21.21
N VAL A 469 7.23 0.41 -22.15
CA VAL A 469 6.74 -0.98 -22.10
C VAL A 469 7.40 -1.67 -20.90
N VAL A 470 6.56 -2.03 -19.91
CA VAL A 470 7.03 -2.67 -18.68
C VAL A 470 6.76 -4.17 -18.66
N PHE A 471 5.78 -4.61 -19.46
CA PHE A 471 5.39 -6.02 -19.57
C PHE A 471 4.95 -6.34 -20.99
N GLU A 472 5.39 -7.47 -21.53
CA GLU A 472 4.93 -7.99 -22.82
C GLU A 472 5.01 -9.52 -22.87
N ASN A 473 3.91 -10.16 -23.29
CA ASN A 473 3.82 -11.59 -23.58
C ASN A 473 4.36 -12.49 -22.45
N GLY A 474 4.03 -12.15 -21.19
CA GLY A 474 4.45 -12.90 -20.02
C GLY A 474 5.84 -12.53 -19.48
N TYR A 475 6.49 -11.52 -20.01
CA TYR A 475 7.82 -11.07 -19.57
C TYR A 475 7.78 -9.70 -18.93
N ILE A 476 8.45 -9.56 -17.79
CA ILE A 476 8.77 -8.25 -17.20
C ILE A 476 9.93 -7.65 -18.00
N LEU A 477 9.72 -6.50 -18.64
CA LEU A 477 10.73 -5.81 -19.42
C LEU A 477 11.45 -4.71 -18.62
N VAL A 478 10.79 -4.20 -17.59
CA VAL A 478 11.36 -3.24 -16.64
C VAL A 478 11.12 -3.76 -15.24
N ASP A 479 12.17 -4.00 -14.50
CA ASP A 479 12.16 -4.43 -13.11
C ASP A 479 12.52 -3.23 -12.21
N GLU A 480 11.48 -2.51 -11.74
CA GLU A 480 11.62 -1.35 -10.87
C GLU A 480 12.32 -1.73 -9.56
N LYS A 481 13.28 -0.91 -9.14
CA LYS A 481 14.01 -1.10 -7.89
C LYS A 481 13.52 -0.15 -6.81
N TRP A 482 13.54 -0.61 -5.59
CA TRP A 482 13.05 0.13 -4.43
C TRP A 482 13.64 1.53 -4.30
N GLU A 483 14.96 1.64 -4.43
CA GLU A 483 15.67 2.91 -4.28
C GLU A 483 15.29 3.93 -5.37
N ASP A 484 15.06 3.46 -6.59
CA ASP A 484 14.63 4.33 -7.70
C ASP A 484 13.21 4.86 -7.46
N ILE A 485 12.31 4.02 -6.93
CA ILE A 485 10.94 4.40 -6.56
C ILE A 485 10.98 5.45 -5.45
N LYS A 486 11.75 5.20 -4.40
CA LYS A 486 11.94 6.14 -3.28
C LYS A 486 12.43 7.50 -3.77
N LYS A 487 13.46 7.51 -4.61
CA LYS A 487 14.03 8.73 -5.18
C LYS A 487 13.01 9.51 -6.03
N ARG A 488 12.23 8.82 -6.87
CA ARG A 488 11.19 9.48 -7.69
C ARG A 488 10.04 10.04 -6.87
N SER A 489 9.69 9.37 -5.77
CA SER A 489 8.61 9.79 -4.88
C SER A 489 9.05 10.70 -3.75
N GLU A 490 10.33 11.07 -3.70
CA GLU A 490 10.86 11.93 -2.64
C GLU A 490 10.16 13.28 -2.59
N LEU A 491 9.86 13.73 -1.38
CA LEU A 491 9.29 15.04 -1.12
C LEU A 491 10.38 15.95 -0.55
N THR A 492 10.70 17.02 -1.28
CA THR A 492 11.65 18.03 -0.84
C THR A 492 10.93 19.27 -0.32
N GLU A 493 11.62 20.08 0.51
CA GLU A 493 11.08 21.33 1.05
C GLU A 493 10.66 22.29 -0.07
N ASP A 494 11.40 22.32 -1.18
CA ASP A 494 11.11 23.22 -2.31
C ASP A 494 9.78 22.89 -3.01
N MET A 495 9.30 21.64 -2.90
CA MET A 495 7.99 21.23 -3.43
C MET A 495 6.80 21.73 -2.60
N LEU A 496 7.07 22.33 -1.42
CA LEU A 496 6.04 22.86 -0.52
C LEU A 496 5.85 24.38 -0.66
N LYS A 497 6.74 25.05 -1.38
CA LYS A 497 6.69 26.49 -1.69
C LYS A 497 5.75 26.75 -2.87
#